data_12f058bf3e9110a6141390c5f11f362f
#
_entry.id   12f058bf3e9110a6141390c5f11f362f
#
_cell.length_a   1.000
_cell.length_b   1.000
_cell.length_c   1.000
_cell.angle_alpha   90.00
_cell.angle_beta   90.00
_cell.angle_gamma   90.00
#
_symmetry.space_group_name_H-M   'P 1'
#
loop_
_entity.id
_entity.type
_entity.pdbx_description
1 polymer ?
#
loop_
_entity_poly.entity_id
_entity_poly.type
_entity_poly.pdbx_seq_one_letter_code
_entity_poly.pdbx_strand_id
1 'polypeptide(L)'
;MSKVSKKEVAGPKKGRLPAAIRELAPALSALILIMTVMTVINHKFLLPSNISNLLMQQAEPAMLAIGLVMILFLGEIDLSVGAVSGFCAAIMASLSVRHGVDPVLAIAIAIVVGAFVGFFQSFWVVSFGVPAFIVTLAGLIGWQGGLFAVLGQQGTIGLTDPKIEFLTQSFLSKSFAWTLCLVIIAIYTYLRIQTTRQIKSLGLEGPKFKTVIIQSIIFAAILIILLSYFQQDRGVPVSFFIVLSAATLLHLVSRYTRFGRQVYAIGGNMEAARRAGIPVKRVRVQVFMIATTCAAIAGVLGGSRLSAVGSGQGGGTLLLNSIAAVVIGGTSLFGGRGHIWSAVIGSLIIGSISNGMDLLALASPIKYVVTALVLLAAVTFDSVSRSRSAKLIP
;
A
#
# COMPACT_ATOMS: atom_id res chain seq x y z
N MET A 1 59.21 -5.81 10.65
CA MET A 1 58.12 -6.82 10.67
C MET A 1 57.02 -6.30 11.59
N SER A 2 56.02 -5.60 11.05
CA SER A 2 54.93 -5.01 11.81
C SER A 2 53.78 -6.02 11.92
N LYS A 3 53.35 -6.28 13.15
CA LYS A 3 52.20 -7.16 13.45
C LYS A 3 50.90 -6.50 12.92
N VAL A 4 50.38 -7.03 11.83
CA VAL A 4 49.01 -6.71 11.37
C VAL A 4 48.04 -7.31 12.36
N SER A 5 47.36 -6.46 13.14
CA SER A 5 46.29 -6.86 14.05
C SER A 5 45.11 -7.44 13.23
N LYS A 6 44.84 -8.72 13.46
CA LYS A 6 43.59 -9.36 12.98
C LYS A 6 42.44 -8.68 13.69
N LYS A 7 41.77 -7.69 13.04
CA LYS A 7 40.42 -7.27 13.45
C LYS A 7 39.51 -8.46 13.25
N GLU A 8 39.05 -9.05 14.33
CA GLU A 8 37.96 -10.03 14.34
C GLU A 8 36.78 -9.41 13.58
N VAL A 9 36.43 -10.01 12.46
CA VAL A 9 35.18 -9.75 11.78
C VAL A 9 34.08 -10.26 12.71
N ALA A 10 33.44 -9.33 13.42
CA ALA A 10 32.33 -9.65 14.32
C ALA A 10 31.24 -10.37 13.53
N GLY A 11 31.10 -11.66 13.76
CA GLY A 11 30.06 -12.49 13.18
C GLY A 11 28.66 -11.94 13.48
N PRO A 12 27.63 -12.26 12.69
CA PRO A 12 26.30 -11.75 12.89
C PRO A 12 25.79 -12.06 14.29
N LYS A 13 25.49 -11.03 15.07
CA LYS A 13 24.98 -11.16 16.44
C LYS A 13 23.74 -12.05 16.44
N LYS A 14 23.80 -13.18 17.15
CA LYS A 14 22.68 -14.12 17.37
C LYS A 14 21.46 -13.36 17.88
N GLY A 15 20.29 -13.53 17.23
CA GLY A 15 18.98 -13.07 17.74
C GLY A 15 18.39 -11.81 17.11
N ARG A 16 18.97 -11.22 16.05
CA ARG A 16 18.31 -10.07 15.39
C ARG A 16 17.16 -10.55 14.51
N LEU A 17 15.97 -9.96 14.74
CA LEU A 17 14.81 -10.10 13.85
C LEU A 17 15.21 -9.76 12.40
N PRO A 18 14.63 -10.43 11.37
CA PRO A 18 14.82 -10.07 9.98
C PRO A 18 14.62 -8.57 9.77
N ALA A 19 15.45 -7.94 8.93
CA ALA A 19 15.43 -6.50 8.71
C ALA A 19 14.03 -5.97 8.37
N ALA A 20 13.27 -6.69 7.54
CA ALA A 20 11.90 -6.34 7.16
C ALA A 20 10.94 -6.29 8.37
N ILE A 21 11.03 -7.26 9.29
CA ILE A 21 10.20 -7.26 10.50
C ILE A 21 10.58 -6.10 11.41
N ARG A 22 11.86 -5.79 11.54
CA ARG A 22 12.34 -4.67 12.35
C ARG A 22 11.88 -3.32 11.79
N GLU A 23 11.82 -3.16 10.48
CA GLU A 23 11.33 -1.94 9.82
C GLU A 23 9.81 -1.75 10.02
N LEU A 24 9.03 -2.83 10.00
CA LEU A 24 7.57 -2.78 10.15
C LEU A 24 7.10 -2.92 11.61
N ALA A 25 7.97 -3.30 12.53
CA ALA A 25 7.61 -3.54 13.95
C ALA A 25 6.94 -2.32 14.63
N PRO A 26 7.39 -1.06 14.44
CA PRO A 26 6.72 0.09 15.03
C PRO A 26 5.29 0.26 14.52
N ALA A 27 5.06 0.10 13.20
CA ALA A 27 3.74 0.22 12.61
C ALA A 27 2.82 -0.94 13.04
N LEU A 28 3.34 -2.17 13.11
CA LEU A 28 2.59 -3.32 13.61
C LEU A 28 2.22 -3.16 15.09
N SER A 29 3.13 -2.66 15.93
CA SER A 29 2.83 -2.41 17.34
C SER A 29 1.77 -1.32 17.50
N ALA A 30 1.83 -0.26 16.69
CA ALA A 30 0.80 0.79 16.67
C ALA A 30 -0.57 0.23 16.23
N LEU A 31 -0.60 -0.62 15.20
CA LEU A 31 -1.84 -1.26 14.76
C LEU A 31 -2.45 -2.12 15.88
N ILE A 32 -1.65 -2.98 16.52
CA ILE A 32 -2.11 -3.83 17.62
C ILE A 32 -2.63 -2.96 18.78
N LEU A 33 -1.90 -1.91 19.16
CA LEU A 33 -2.32 -1.00 20.21
C LEU A 33 -3.67 -0.35 19.89
N ILE A 34 -3.84 0.19 18.68
CA ILE A 34 -5.08 0.86 18.27
C ILE A 34 -6.24 -0.14 18.23
N MET A 35 -6.04 -1.33 17.66
CA MET A 35 -7.08 -2.37 17.66
C MET A 35 -7.47 -2.79 19.08
N THR A 36 -6.49 -2.90 19.98
CA THR A 36 -6.75 -3.22 21.39
C THR A 36 -7.55 -2.09 22.07
N VAL A 37 -7.14 -0.83 21.91
CA VAL A 37 -7.85 0.33 22.47
C VAL A 37 -9.28 0.39 21.95
N MET A 38 -9.49 0.25 20.63
CA MET A 38 -10.83 0.27 20.03
C MET A 38 -11.70 -0.88 20.53
N THR A 39 -11.12 -2.06 20.78
CA THR A 39 -11.83 -3.21 21.34
C THR A 39 -12.25 -2.98 22.78
N VAL A 40 -11.40 -2.35 23.60
CA VAL A 40 -11.73 -2.00 24.99
C VAL A 40 -12.86 -0.97 25.04
N ILE A 41 -12.83 0.01 24.13
CA ILE A 41 -13.88 1.05 24.02
C ILE A 41 -15.19 0.46 23.50
N ASN A 42 -15.13 -0.43 22.52
CA ASN A 42 -16.30 -1.08 21.93
C ASN A 42 -15.98 -2.51 21.49
N HIS A 43 -16.52 -3.49 22.23
CA HIS A 43 -16.28 -4.92 21.97
C HIS A 43 -16.83 -5.42 20.62
N LYS A 44 -17.68 -4.63 19.95
CA LYS A 44 -18.10 -4.93 18.58
C LYS A 44 -16.98 -4.69 17.55
N PHE A 45 -15.90 -4.00 17.94
CA PHE A 45 -14.81 -3.66 17.04
C PHE A 45 -14.16 -4.91 16.42
N LEU A 46 -13.85 -5.93 17.23
CA LEU A 46 -13.25 -7.19 16.75
C LEU A 46 -14.28 -8.23 16.29
N LEU A 47 -15.54 -7.90 16.07
CA LEU A 47 -16.45 -8.85 15.42
C LEU A 47 -15.99 -9.13 13.97
N PRO A 48 -16.02 -10.38 13.50
CA PRO A 48 -15.60 -10.73 12.13
C PRO A 48 -16.28 -9.88 11.06
N SER A 49 -17.59 -9.62 11.22
CA SER A 49 -18.35 -8.75 10.32
C SER A 49 -17.82 -7.31 10.27
N ASN A 50 -17.43 -6.74 11.42
CA ASN A 50 -16.88 -5.39 11.46
C ASN A 50 -15.48 -5.34 10.83
N ILE A 51 -14.62 -6.30 11.12
CA ILE A 51 -13.28 -6.36 10.50
C ILE A 51 -13.38 -6.59 8.99
N SER A 52 -14.30 -7.45 8.53
CA SER A 52 -14.55 -7.61 7.09
C SER A 52 -14.99 -6.28 6.44
N ASN A 53 -15.88 -5.53 7.07
CA ASN A 53 -16.32 -4.21 6.61
C ASN A 53 -15.16 -3.19 6.62
N LEU A 54 -14.33 -3.18 7.68
CA LEU A 54 -13.13 -2.34 7.76
C LEU A 54 -12.17 -2.64 6.59
N LEU A 55 -11.91 -3.91 6.28
CA LEU A 55 -11.06 -4.29 5.16
C LEU A 55 -11.61 -3.84 3.81
N MET A 56 -12.93 -3.94 3.60
CA MET A 56 -13.58 -3.42 2.39
C MET A 56 -13.47 -1.90 2.29
N GLN A 57 -13.68 -1.18 3.39
CA GLN A 57 -13.56 0.28 3.42
C GLN A 57 -12.12 0.74 3.16
N GLN A 58 -11.13 -0.03 3.65
CA GLN A 58 -9.72 0.31 3.48
C GLN A 58 -9.12 -0.14 2.15
N ALA A 59 -9.85 -0.87 1.31
CA ALA A 59 -9.32 -1.34 0.03
C ALA A 59 -8.94 -0.17 -0.91
N GLU A 60 -9.77 0.85 -1.02
CA GLU A 60 -9.51 2.05 -1.83
C GLU A 60 -8.31 2.85 -1.31
N PRO A 61 -8.28 3.34 -0.05
CA PRO A 61 -7.13 4.10 0.47
C PRO A 61 -5.85 3.28 0.56
N ALA A 62 -5.91 1.97 0.84
CA ALA A 62 -4.74 1.11 0.85
C ALA A 62 -4.13 0.94 -0.54
N MET A 63 -4.96 0.76 -1.58
CA MET A 63 -4.48 0.66 -2.95
C MET A 63 -3.83 1.96 -3.42
N LEU A 64 -4.42 3.11 -3.07
CA LEU A 64 -3.86 4.42 -3.36
C LEU A 64 -2.52 4.61 -2.63
N ALA A 65 -2.45 4.24 -1.35
CA ALA A 65 -1.25 4.31 -0.54
C ALA A 65 -0.11 3.44 -1.10
N ILE A 66 -0.41 2.24 -1.64
CA ILE A 66 0.57 1.37 -2.30
C ILE A 66 1.22 2.09 -3.49
N GLY A 67 0.44 2.77 -4.32
CA GLY A 67 0.95 3.60 -5.42
C GLY A 67 1.83 4.75 -4.93
N LEU A 68 1.38 5.46 -3.88
CA LEU A 68 2.12 6.56 -3.26
C LEU A 68 3.47 6.13 -2.69
N VAL A 69 3.57 4.95 -2.10
CA VAL A 69 4.86 4.43 -1.60
C VAL A 69 5.89 4.36 -2.72
N MET A 70 5.52 3.97 -3.93
CA MET A 70 6.45 3.91 -5.07
C MET A 70 7.00 5.30 -5.44
N ILE A 71 6.16 6.33 -5.44
CA ILE A 71 6.58 7.73 -5.67
C ILE A 71 7.49 8.21 -4.54
N LEU A 72 7.10 7.94 -3.31
CA LEU A 72 7.89 8.33 -2.13
C LEU A 72 9.26 7.61 -2.08
N PHE A 73 9.40 6.41 -2.63
CA PHE A 73 10.72 5.79 -2.75
C PHE A 73 11.68 6.63 -3.61
N LEU A 74 11.19 7.39 -4.59
CA LEU A 74 12.00 8.35 -5.36
C LEU A 74 12.31 9.65 -4.59
N GLY A 75 11.64 9.90 -3.46
CA GLY A 75 11.67 11.20 -2.76
C GLY A 75 10.81 12.27 -3.44
N GLU A 76 9.83 11.85 -4.23
CA GLU A 76 8.88 12.74 -4.91
C GLU A 76 7.51 12.65 -4.25
N ILE A 77 6.68 13.66 -4.48
CA ILE A 77 5.30 13.73 -3.95
C ILE A 77 4.35 13.87 -5.14
N ASP A 78 3.31 13.03 -5.16
CA ASP A 78 2.22 13.11 -6.12
C ASP A 78 0.91 13.45 -5.40
N LEU A 79 0.42 14.66 -5.66
CA LEU A 79 -0.83 15.15 -5.08
C LEU A 79 -2.04 14.82 -5.95
N SER A 80 -1.84 14.33 -7.17
CA SER A 80 -2.92 14.08 -8.12
C SER A 80 -3.60 12.73 -8.00
N VAL A 81 -2.96 11.74 -7.35
CA VAL A 81 -3.42 10.34 -7.35
C VAL A 81 -4.86 10.17 -6.84
N GLY A 82 -5.30 11.02 -5.90
CA GLY A 82 -6.70 11.06 -5.48
C GLY A 82 -7.63 11.44 -6.63
N ALA A 83 -7.38 12.58 -7.27
CA ALA A 83 -8.18 13.05 -8.41
C ALA A 83 -8.12 12.09 -9.61
N VAL A 84 -6.96 11.47 -9.85
CA VAL A 84 -6.80 10.42 -10.88
C VAL A 84 -7.68 9.21 -10.56
N SER A 85 -7.78 8.80 -9.30
CA SER A 85 -8.65 7.69 -8.91
C SER A 85 -10.12 8.00 -9.23
N GLY A 86 -10.59 9.20 -8.88
CA GLY A 86 -11.94 9.64 -9.20
C GLY A 86 -12.20 9.74 -10.70
N PHE A 87 -11.26 10.32 -11.46
CA PHE A 87 -11.36 10.45 -12.92
C PHE A 87 -11.45 9.09 -13.61
N CYS A 88 -10.58 8.13 -13.24
CA CYS A 88 -10.62 6.79 -13.81
C CYS A 88 -11.90 6.02 -13.43
N ALA A 89 -12.40 6.20 -12.20
CA ALA A 89 -13.68 5.64 -11.77
C ALA A 89 -14.84 6.19 -12.60
N ALA A 90 -14.83 7.51 -12.89
CA ALA A 90 -15.86 8.13 -13.73
C ALA A 90 -15.82 7.62 -15.18
N ILE A 91 -14.64 7.42 -15.75
CA ILE A 91 -14.48 6.82 -17.08
C ILE A 91 -15.09 5.41 -17.09
N MET A 92 -14.72 4.55 -16.12
CA MET A 92 -15.33 3.22 -15.99
C MET A 92 -16.85 3.29 -15.91
N ALA A 93 -17.38 4.15 -15.04
CA ALA A 93 -18.81 4.30 -14.84
C ALA A 93 -19.52 4.81 -16.11
N SER A 94 -18.96 5.80 -16.77
CA SER A 94 -19.52 6.34 -18.01
C SER A 94 -19.52 5.32 -19.15
N LEU A 95 -18.42 4.60 -19.34
CA LEU A 95 -18.30 3.56 -20.36
C LEU A 95 -19.30 2.43 -20.12
N SER A 96 -19.39 1.93 -18.89
CA SER A 96 -20.28 0.82 -18.57
C SER A 96 -21.76 1.23 -18.63
N VAL A 97 -22.14 2.34 -17.99
CA VAL A 97 -23.55 2.69 -17.79
C VAL A 97 -24.13 3.48 -18.97
N ARG A 98 -23.39 4.50 -19.47
CA ARG A 98 -23.91 5.38 -20.52
C ARG A 98 -23.65 4.88 -21.93
N HIS A 99 -22.56 4.14 -22.13
CA HIS A 99 -22.17 3.66 -23.45
C HIS A 99 -22.35 2.16 -23.64
N GLY A 100 -22.82 1.43 -22.60
CA GLY A 100 -23.11 -0.01 -22.69
C GLY A 100 -21.88 -0.88 -22.93
N VAL A 101 -20.68 -0.39 -22.63
CA VAL A 101 -19.44 -1.16 -22.76
C VAL A 101 -19.42 -2.25 -21.69
N ASP A 102 -18.95 -3.47 -22.04
CA ASP A 102 -18.81 -4.55 -21.04
C ASP A 102 -18.04 -4.06 -19.81
N PRO A 103 -18.51 -4.29 -18.59
CA PRO A 103 -17.93 -3.78 -17.36
C PRO A 103 -16.46 -4.16 -17.16
N VAL A 104 -16.07 -5.38 -17.56
CA VAL A 104 -14.66 -5.82 -17.46
C VAL A 104 -13.78 -5.01 -18.40
N LEU A 105 -14.27 -4.74 -19.62
CA LEU A 105 -13.56 -3.89 -20.57
C LEU A 105 -13.51 -2.44 -20.09
N ALA A 106 -14.59 -1.91 -19.52
CA ALA A 106 -14.62 -0.56 -18.94
C ALA A 106 -13.60 -0.40 -17.79
N ILE A 107 -13.48 -1.40 -16.92
CA ILE A 107 -12.46 -1.46 -15.87
C ILE A 107 -11.04 -1.48 -16.48
N ALA A 108 -10.80 -2.31 -17.48
CA ALA A 108 -9.50 -2.42 -18.14
C ALA A 108 -9.10 -1.07 -18.80
N ILE A 109 -10.04 -0.40 -19.48
CA ILE A 109 -9.82 0.92 -20.08
C ILE A 109 -9.49 1.95 -18.99
N ALA A 110 -10.22 1.98 -17.88
CA ALA A 110 -9.93 2.91 -16.78
C ALA A 110 -8.53 2.72 -16.20
N ILE A 111 -8.06 1.48 -16.07
CA ILE A 111 -6.70 1.15 -15.60
C ILE A 111 -5.64 1.63 -16.62
N VAL A 112 -5.87 1.41 -17.91
CA VAL A 112 -4.97 1.88 -18.99
C VAL A 112 -4.93 3.41 -19.01
N VAL A 113 -6.07 4.08 -18.85
CA VAL A 113 -6.12 5.56 -18.73
C VAL A 113 -5.32 6.02 -17.51
N GLY A 114 -5.41 5.33 -16.37
CA GLY A 114 -4.58 5.64 -15.21
C GLY A 114 -3.08 5.55 -15.53
N ALA A 115 -2.64 4.49 -16.20
CA ALA A 115 -1.25 4.36 -16.63
C ALA A 115 -0.83 5.49 -17.59
N PHE A 116 -1.71 5.87 -18.53
CA PHE A 116 -1.47 6.97 -19.46
C PHE A 116 -1.37 8.33 -18.74
N VAL A 117 -2.20 8.58 -17.74
CA VAL A 117 -2.12 9.80 -16.90
C VAL A 117 -0.74 9.90 -16.25
N GLY A 118 -0.22 8.81 -15.69
CA GLY A 118 1.12 8.79 -15.11
C GLY A 118 2.23 9.04 -16.12
N PHE A 119 2.11 8.46 -17.31
CA PHE A 119 3.00 8.74 -18.43
C PHE A 119 2.95 10.24 -18.81
N PHE A 120 1.76 10.81 -18.97
CA PHE A 120 1.55 12.20 -19.31
C PHE A 120 2.15 13.16 -18.27
N GLN A 121 1.89 12.96 -16.98
CA GLN A 121 2.45 13.78 -15.91
C GLN A 121 3.98 13.65 -15.83
N SER A 122 4.49 12.44 -15.91
CA SER A 122 5.93 12.20 -15.87
C SER A 122 6.68 12.83 -17.05
N PHE A 123 6.02 13.04 -18.19
CA PHE A 123 6.60 13.73 -19.33
C PHE A 123 7.04 15.15 -18.97
N TRP A 124 6.20 15.93 -18.27
CA TRP A 124 6.54 17.28 -17.81
C TRP A 124 7.69 17.26 -16.79
N VAL A 125 7.66 16.33 -15.87
CA VAL A 125 8.68 16.19 -14.84
C VAL A 125 10.05 15.82 -15.42
N VAL A 126 10.06 14.94 -16.43
CA VAL A 126 11.30 14.34 -16.97
C VAL A 126 11.86 15.14 -18.14
N SER A 127 10.99 15.70 -19.02
CA SER A 127 11.42 16.40 -20.25
C SER A 127 11.72 17.87 -19.97
N PHE A 128 10.91 18.53 -19.14
CA PHE A 128 11.07 19.97 -18.84
C PHE A 128 11.72 20.22 -17.46
N GLY A 129 11.94 19.18 -16.65
CA GLY A 129 12.55 19.34 -15.33
C GLY A 129 11.66 20.04 -14.31
N VAL A 130 10.35 20.11 -14.56
CA VAL A 130 9.41 20.72 -13.62
C VAL A 130 9.34 19.85 -12.34
N PRO A 131 9.40 20.46 -11.14
CA PRO A 131 9.26 19.70 -9.89
C PRO A 131 7.96 18.89 -9.86
N ALA A 132 8.06 17.62 -9.45
CA ALA A 132 6.93 16.68 -9.48
C ALA A 132 5.69 17.22 -8.76
N PHE A 133 5.86 17.85 -7.58
CA PHE A 133 4.74 18.37 -6.80
C PHE A 133 3.95 19.47 -7.55
N ILE A 134 4.63 20.29 -8.40
CA ILE A 134 3.95 21.33 -9.19
C ILE A 134 3.12 20.69 -10.31
N VAL A 135 3.68 19.70 -11.02
CA VAL A 135 2.98 18.97 -12.08
C VAL A 135 1.77 18.24 -11.51
N THR A 136 1.95 17.58 -10.38
CA THR A 136 0.86 16.80 -9.76
C THR A 136 -0.17 17.68 -9.06
N LEU A 137 0.19 18.88 -8.58
CA LEU A 137 -0.76 19.88 -8.10
C LEU A 137 -1.64 20.40 -9.27
N ALA A 138 -1.05 20.70 -10.42
CA ALA A 138 -1.81 21.01 -11.62
C ALA A 138 -2.68 19.82 -12.05
N GLY A 139 -2.13 18.60 -11.97
CA GLY A 139 -2.86 17.36 -12.21
C GLY A 139 -4.04 17.15 -11.25
N LEU A 140 -3.91 17.48 -9.98
CA LEU A 140 -5.01 17.43 -9.00
C LEU A 140 -6.22 18.23 -9.50
N ILE A 141 -5.99 19.47 -9.92
CA ILE A 141 -7.06 20.36 -10.42
C ILE A 141 -7.57 19.87 -11.78
N GLY A 142 -6.66 19.51 -12.70
CA GLY A 142 -7.00 19.09 -14.05
C GLY A 142 -7.82 17.79 -14.08
N TRP A 143 -7.42 16.78 -13.34
CA TRP A 143 -8.14 15.49 -13.29
C TRP A 143 -9.44 15.58 -12.50
N GLN A 144 -9.53 16.48 -11.50
CA GLN A 144 -10.81 16.81 -10.86
C GLN A 144 -11.77 17.46 -11.87
N GLY A 145 -11.27 18.37 -12.70
CA GLY A 145 -12.05 18.94 -13.81
C GLY A 145 -12.48 17.87 -14.82
N GLY A 146 -11.57 16.91 -15.15
CA GLY A 146 -11.87 15.76 -15.99
C GLY A 146 -12.96 14.86 -15.40
N LEU A 147 -12.92 14.60 -14.09
CA LEU A 147 -13.97 13.89 -13.36
C LEU A 147 -15.33 14.57 -13.58
N PHE A 148 -15.41 15.89 -13.35
CA PHE A 148 -16.66 16.64 -13.50
C PHE A 148 -17.15 16.65 -14.94
N ALA A 149 -16.26 16.76 -15.92
CA ALA A 149 -16.61 16.71 -17.33
C ALA A 149 -17.22 15.36 -17.74
N VAL A 150 -16.65 14.25 -17.23
CA VAL A 150 -17.19 12.90 -17.50
C VAL A 150 -18.53 12.67 -16.80
N LEU A 151 -18.68 13.10 -15.53
CA LEU A 151 -19.94 12.97 -14.80
C LEU A 151 -21.07 13.83 -15.41
N GLY A 152 -20.73 14.99 -15.96
CA GLY A 152 -21.68 15.95 -16.52
C GLY A 152 -22.57 16.59 -15.46
N GLN A 153 -23.73 17.13 -15.89
CA GLN A 153 -24.64 17.87 -15.02
C GLN A 153 -25.25 17.05 -13.88
N GLN A 154 -25.40 15.74 -14.06
CA GLN A 154 -25.96 14.86 -13.02
C GLN A 154 -25.03 14.69 -11.80
N GLY A 155 -23.74 14.94 -11.98
CA GLY A 155 -22.75 14.90 -10.89
C GLY A 155 -22.51 13.50 -10.29
N THR A 156 -23.28 12.49 -10.67
CA THR A 156 -23.18 11.11 -10.17
C THR A 156 -23.65 10.10 -11.23
N ILE A 157 -22.98 8.94 -11.30
CA ILE A 157 -23.37 7.78 -12.11
C ILE A 157 -23.52 6.59 -11.18
N GLY A 158 -24.73 6.01 -11.09
CA GLY A 158 -24.99 4.78 -10.34
C GLY A 158 -24.37 3.57 -11.04
N LEU A 159 -23.84 2.63 -10.28
CA LEU A 159 -23.24 1.39 -10.74
C LEU A 159 -24.05 0.22 -10.17
N THR A 160 -24.80 -0.46 -11.01
CA THR A 160 -25.65 -1.60 -10.61
C THR A 160 -25.24 -2.89 -11.30
N ASP A 161 -24.13 -2.88 -12.04
CA ASP A 161 -23.66 -4.08 -12.74
C ASP A 161 -22.99 -5.07 -11.75
N PRO A 162 -23.46 -6.33 -11.70
CA PRO A 162 -22.93 -7.34 -10.79
C PRO A 162 -21.43 -7.60 -10.92
N LYS A 163 -20.83 -7.42 -12.11
CA LYS A 163 -19.41 -7.63 -12.33
C LYS A 163 -18.56 -6.51 -11.65
N ILE A 164 -19.09 -5.28 -11.59
CA ILE A 164 -18.43 -4.19 -10.89
C ILE A 164 -18.64 -4.37 -9.38
N GLU A 165 -19.84 -4.63 -8.93
CA GLU A 165 -20.16 -4.85 -7.51
C GLU A 165 -19.39 -6.03 -6.92
N PHE A 166 -19.11 -7.06 -7.71
CA PHE A 166 -18.32 -8.22 -7.31
C PHE A 166 -16.97 -7.85 -6.70
N LEU A 167 -16.32 -6.79 -7.17
CA LEU A 167 -14.99 -6.41 -6.72
C LEU A 167 -14.93 -6.06 -5.23
N THR A 168 -16.01 -5.51 -4.69
CA THR A 168 -16.01 -5.04 -3.28
C THR A 168 -17.12 -5.67 -2.43
N GLN A 169 -18.21 -6.11 -3.02
CA GLN A 169 -19.34 -6.69 -2.27
C GLN A 169 -19.23 -8.21 -2.15
N SER A 170 -18.31 -8.85 -2.86
CA SER A 170 -18.11 -10.29 -2.82
C SER A 170 -16.96 -10.71 -1.92
N PHE A 171 -17.02 -11.98 -1.51
CA PHE A 171 -16.04 -12.63 -0.66
C PHE A 171 -15.46 -13.84 -1.37
N LEU A 172 -14.21 -14.18 -1.06
CA LEU A 172 -13.58 -15.37 -1.61
C LEU A 172 -14.35 -16.62 -1.19
N SER A 173 -14.59 -17.52 -2.14
CA SER A 173 -15.23 -18.79 -1.81
C SER A 173 -14.38 -19.54 -0.77
N LYS A 174 -15.04 -20.26 0.14
CA LYS A 174 -14.39 -20.99 1.22
C LYS A 174 -13.31 -21.93 0.71
N SER A 175 -13.60 -22.69 -0.34
CA SER A 175 -12.64 -23.62 -0.94
C SER A 175 -11.43 -22.91 -1.53
N PHE A 176 -11.64 -21.81 -2.26
CA PHE A 176 -10.55 -21.04 -2.84
C PHE A 176 -9.67 -20.41 -1.75
N ALA A 177 -10.25 -19.83 -0.71
CA ALA A 177 -9.52 -19.21 0.39
C ALA A 177 -8.64 -20.22 1.15
N TRP A 178 -9.16 -21.43 1.44
CA TRP A 178 -8.38 -22.51 2.08
C TRP A 178 -7.28 -23.04 1.16
N THR A 179 -7.58 -23.25 -0.12
CA THR A 179 -6.57 -23.70 -1.09
C THR A 179 -5.44 -22.68 -1.19
N LEU A 180 -5.76 -21.39 -1.31
CA LEU A 180 -4.79 -20.31 -1.35
C LEU A 180 -3.94 -20.26 -0.08
N CYS A 181 -4.55 -20.40 1.09
CA CYS A 181 -3.85 -20.44 2.39
C CYS A 181 -2.82 -21.58 2.42
N LEU A 182 -3.23 -22.78 2.02
CA LEU A 182 -2.34 -23.95 1.98
C LEU A 182 -1.19 -23.76 0.98
N VAL A 183 -1.48 -23.20 -0.20
CA VAL A 183 -0.45 -22.90 -1.21
C VAL A 183 0.57 -21.87 -0.69
N ILE A 184 0.11 -20.81 -0.01
CA ILE A 184 1.00 -19.81 0.59
C ILE A 184 1.89 -20.44 1.66
N ILE A 185 1.33 -21.27 2.54
CA ILE A 185 2.08 -21.99 3.58
C ILE A 185 3.12 -22.92 2.95
N ALA A 186 2.74 -23.67 1.91
CA ALA A 186 3.63 -24.58 1.21
C ALA A 186 4.79 -23.83 0.53
N ILE A 187 4.50 -22.75 -0.21
CA ILE A 187 5.51 -21.92 -0.87
C ILE A 187 6.47 -21.30 0.17
N TYR A 188 5.94 -20.71 1.24
CA TYR A 188 6.77 -20.14 2.30
C TYR A 188 7.71 -21.18 2.91
N THR A 189 7.18 -22.33 3.29
CA THR A 189 7.96 -23.43 3.91
C THR A 189 9.02 -23.95 2.93
N TYR A 190 8.67 -24.17 1.68
CA TYR A 190 9.58 -24.61 0.63
C TYR A 190 10.75 -23.62 0.43
N LEU A 191 10.45 -22.34 0.28
CA LEU A 191 11.47 -21.29 0.10
C LEU A 191 12.41 -21.20 1.30
N ARG A 192 11.88 -21.30 2.52
CA ARG A 192 12.69 -21.27 3.76
C ARG A 192 13.63 -22.47 3.86
N ILE A 193 13.14 -23.66 3.50
CA ILE A 193 13.96 -24.88 3.47
C ILE A 193 15.05 -24.77 2.40
N GLN A 194 14.70 -24.32 1.18
CA GLN A 194 15.64 -24.13 0.07
C GLN A 194 16.75 -23.14 0.45
N THR A 195 16.41 -21.98 0.98
CA THR A 195 17.38 -20.97 1.44
C THR A 195 18.33 -21.55 2.50
N THR A 196 17.79 -22.32 3.45
CA THR A 196 18.61 -22.93 4.51
C THR A 196 19.57 -23.98 3.93
N ARG A 197 19.11 -24.77 2.95
CA ARG A 197 19.97 -25.77 2.25
C ARG A 197 21.10 -25.07 1.46
N GLN A 198 20.79 -23.99 0.76
CA GLN A 198 21.78 -23.21 0.00
C GLN A 198 22.83 -22.57 0.91
N ILE A 199 22.43 -21.98 2.04
CA ILE A 199 23.38 -21.41 3.01
C ILE A 199 24.34 -22.49 3.54
N LYS A 200 23.81 -23.68 3.86
CA LYS A 200 24.64 -24.81 4.31
C LYS A 200 25.58 -25.35 3.24
N SER A 201 25.14 -25.42 1.98
CA SER A 201 25.99 -25.89 0.88
C SER A 201 27.17 -24.94 0.59
N LEU A 202 27.04 -23.66 0.96
CA LEU A 202 28.10 -22.66 0.86
C LEU A 202 29.04 -22.67 2.08
N GLY A 203 28.88 -23.62 3.01
CA GLY A 203 29.70 -23.72 4.24
C GLY A 203 29.43 -22.61 5.27
N LEU A 204 28.32 -21.84 5.09
CA LEU A 204 27.97 -20.74 5.97
C LEU A 204 27.07 -21.22 7.13
N GLU A 205 27.23 -20.58 8.29
CA GLU A 205 26.33 -20.81 9.43
C GLU A 205 24.94 -20.25 9.11
N GLY A 206 23.97 -21.13 8.84
CA GLY A 206 22.58 -20.81 8.59
C GLY A 206 21.67 -21.15 9.79
N PRO A 207 20.37 -20.77 9.72
CA PRO A 207 19.42 -21.12 10.76
C PRO A 207 19.34 -22.67 10.90
N LYS A 208 19.21 -23.15 12.15
CA LYS A 208 19.03 -24.58 12.41
C LYS A 208 17.71 -25.05 11.77
N PHE A 209 17.68 -26.24 11.21
CA PHE A 209 16.50 -26.79 10.54
C PHE A 209 15.26 -26.78 11.45
N LYS A 210 15.45 -27.10 12.75
CA LYS A 210 14.40 -27.00 13.78
C LYS A 210 13.80 -25.59 13.87
N THR A 211 14.62 -24.54 13.78
CA THR A 211 14.15 -23.14 13.81
C THR A 211 13.29 -22.81 12.59
N VAL A 212 13.67 -23.32 11.41
CA VAL A 212 12.90 -23.14 10.18
C VAL A 212 11.53 -23.80 10.27
N ILE A 213 11.47 -25.04 10.78
CA ILE A 213 10.21 -25.76 10.98
C ILE A 213 9.31 -25.00 11.97
N ILE A 214 9.84 -24.58 13.13
CA ILE A 214 9.07 -23.83 14.12
C ILE A 214 8.51 -22.53 13.52
N GLN A 215 9.32 -21.78 12.77
CA GLN A 215 8.86 -20.55 12.09
C GLN A 215 7.76 -20.84 11.06
N SER A 216 7.86 -21.95 10.33
CA SER A 216 6.84 -22.35 9.35
C SER A 216 5.55 -22.78 10.04
N ILE A 217 5.61 -23.46 11.17
CA ILE A 217 4.43 -23.84 11.95
C ILE A 217 3.74 -22.59 12.52
N ILE A 218 4.51 -21.65 13.10
CA ILE A 218 3.97 -20.39 13.62
C ILE A 218 3.28 -19.60 12.50
N PHE A 219 3.93 -19.49 11.34
CA PHE A 219 3.35 -18.78 10.18
C PHE A 219 2.05 -19.46 9.70
N ALA A 220 2.05 -20.79 9.59
CA ALA A 220 0.86 -21.56 9.23
C ALA A 220 -0.26 -21.38 10.26
N ALA A 221 0.04 -21.47 11.55
CA ALA A 221 -0.94 -21.28 12.62
C ALA A 221 -1.59 -19.88 12.56
N ILE A 222 -0.80 -18.82 12.35
CA ILE A 222 -1.31 -17.45 12.21
C ILE A 222 -2.26 -17.36 11.01
N LEU A 223 -1.90 -17.87 9.84
CA LEU A 223 -2.75 -17.82 8.65
C LEU A 223 -4.04 -18.62 8.81
N ILE A 224 -3.97 -19.81 9.40
CA ILE A 224 -5.12 -20.67 9.66
C ILE A 224 -6.09 -19.98 10.65
N ILE A 225 -5.57 -19.41 11.74
CA ILE A 225 -6.36 -18.67 12.73
C ILE A 225 -7.06 -17.48 12.09
N LEU A 226 -6.31 -16.65 11.32
CA LEU A 226 -6.88 -15.50 10.62
C LEU A 226 -7.96 -15.91 9.62
N LEU A 227 -7.70 -16.94 8.81
CA LEU A 227 -8.68 -17.41 7.85
C LEU A 227 -9.92 -17.98 8.54
N SER A 228 -9.74 -18.79 9.59
CA SER A 228 -10.84 -19.33 10.39
C SER A 228 -11.69 -18.22 11.02
N TYR A 229 -11.04 -17.15 11.49
CA TYR A 229 -11.73 -15.98 12.03
C TYR A 229 -12.61 -15.30 10.96
N PHE A 230 -12.10 -15.05 9.75
CA PHE A 230 -12.91 -14.47 8.68
C PHE A 230 -14.03 -15.39 8.19
N GLN A 231 -13.83 -16.70 8.26
CA GLN A 231 -14.87 -17.68 7.87
C GLN A 231 -16.05 -17.76 8.85
N GLN A 232 -15.95 -17.10 10.03
CA GLN A 232 -17.09 -16.99 10.96
C GLN A 232 -18.18 -16.02 10.48
N ASP A 233 -17.84 -15.13 9.53
CA ASP A 233 -18.80 -14.23 8.86
C ASP A 233 -18.89 -14.63 7.36
N ARG A 234 -18.60 -13.73 6.47
CA ARG A 234 -18.70 -13.91 5.01
C ARG A 234 -17.41 -14.39 4.35
N GLY A 235 -16.29 -14.37 5.07
CA GLY A 235 -14.96 -14.72 4.57
C GLY A 235 -14.08 -13.49 4.27
N VAL A 236 -13.05 -13.70 3.45
CA VAL A 236 -12.10 -12.63 3.06
C VAL A 236 -12.69 -11.81 1.91
N PRO A 237 -12.81 -10.47 2.03
CA PRO A 237 -13.31 -9.63 0.95
C PRO A 237 -12.42 -9.69 -0.30
N VAL A 238 -13.03 -9.79 -1.48
CA VAL A 238 -12.31 -9.78 -2.78
C VAL A 238 -11.50 -8.50 -2.95
N SER A 239 -12.05 -7.35 -2.57
CA SER A 239 -11.33 -6.06 -2.63
C SER A 239 -10.03 -6.07 -1.85
N PHE A 240 -10.02 -6.62 -0.65
CA PHE A 240 -8.81 -6.70 0.17
C PHE A 240 -7.82 -7.73 -0.39
N PHE A 241 -8.30 -8.82 -0.96
CA PHE A 241 -7.45 -9.76 -1.70
C PHE A 241 -6.75 -9.10 -2.90
N ILE A 242 -7.43 -8.22 -3.64
CA ILE A 242 -6.83 -7.42 -4.72
C ILE A 242 -5.72 -6.52 -4.16
N VAL A 243 -5.96 -5.84 -3.04
CA VAL A 243 -4.94 -5.01 -2.36
C VAL A 243 -3.72 -5.82 -1.93
N LEU A 244 -3.93 -6.98 -1.28
CA LEU A 244 -2.83 -7.85 -0.86
C LEU A 244 -2.03 -8.40 -2.06
N SER A 245 -2.71 -8.70 -3.16
CA SER A 245 -2.08 -9.16 -4.40
C SER A 245 -1.21 -8.07 -5.02
N ALA A 246 -1.72 -6.84 -5.10
CA ALA A 246 -0.97 -5.67 -5.58
C ALA A 246 0.23 -5.35 -4.67
N ALA A 247 0.02 -5.36 -3.35
CA ALA A 247 1.10 -5.15 -2.37
C ALA A 247 2.19 -6.22 -2.51
N THR A 248 1.81 -7.48 -2.65
CA THR A 248 2.76 -8.59 -2.85
C THR A 248 3.53 -8.42 -4.15
N LEU A 249 2.84 -8.15 -5.26
CA LEU A 249 3.46 -7.94 -6.57
C LEU A 249 4.47 -6.79 -6.53
N LEU A 250 4.07 -5.63 -6.04
CA LEU A 250 4.96 -4.47 -5.97
C LEU A 250 6.07 -4.64 -4.93
N HIS A 251 5.83 -5.40 -3.85
CA HIS A 251 6.89 -5.80 -2.94
C HIS A 251 7.95 -6.67 -3.64
N LEU A 252 7.53 -7.68 -4.41
CA LEU A 252 8.45 -8.51 -5.18
C LEU A 252 9.21 -7.69 -6.22
N VAL A 253 8.53 -6.80 -6.93
CA VAL A 253 9.15 -5.89 -7.90
C VAL A 253 10.16 -4.98 -7.22
N SER A 254 9.81 -4.33 -6.11
CA SER A 254 10.67 -3.36 -5.45
C SER A 254 11.90 -4.01 -4.77
N ARG A 255 11.77 -5.23 -4.24
CA ARG A 255 12.85 -5.88 -3.47
C ARG A 255 13.75 -6.79 -4.31
N TYR A 256 13.20 -7.46 -5.33
CA TYR A 256 13.94 -8.53 -6.02
C TYR A 256 14.34 -8.20 -7.46
N THR A 257 13.80 -7.12 -8.06
CA THR A 257 14.14 -6.75 -9.45
C THR A 257 15.23 -5.69 -9.54
N ARG A 258 15.82 -5.55 -10.74
CA ARG A 258 16.74 -4.45 -11.07
C ARG A 258 16.05 -3.09 -10.97
N PHE A 259 14.79 -3.02 -11.42
CA PHE A 259 13.97 -1.82 -11.34
C PHE A 259 13.82 -1.31 -9.89
N GLY A 260 13.44 -2.19 -8.96
CA GLY A 260 13.30 -1.80 -7.56
C GLY A 260 14.61 -1.27 -6.95
N ARG A 261 15.75 -1.93 -7.23
CA ARG A 261 17.06 -1.42 -6.78
C ARG A 261 17.38 -0.04 -7.34
N GLN A 262 17.03 0.22 -8.60
CA GLN A 262 17.20 1.53 -9.23
C GLN A 262 16.31 2.60 -8.57
N VAL A 263 15.07 2.27 -8.23
CA VAL A 263 14.14 3.17 -7.53
C VAL A 263 14.73 3.59 -6.18
N TYR A 264 15.19 2.65 -5.35
CA TYR A 264 15.80 2.97 -4.06
C TYR A 264 17.13 3.75 -4.20
N ALA A 265 17.92 3.45 -5.24
CA ALA A 265 19.17 4.18 -5.48
C ALA A 265 18.91 5.64 -5.87
N ILE A 266 17.91 5.89 -6.72
CA ILE A 266 17.51 7.26 -7.12
C ILE A 266 17.00 8.04 -5.90
N GLY A 267 16.13 7.43 -5.09
CA GLY A 267 15.61 8.08 -3.89
C GLY A 267 16.66 8.33 -2.80
N GLY A 268 17.75 7.54 -2.78
CA GLY A 268 18.87 7.76 -1.88
C GLY A 268 19.75 8.95 -2.29
N ASN A 269 20.12 9.01 -3.56
CA ASN A 269 20.83 10.14 -4.16
C ASN A 269 20.69 10.06 -5.70
N MET A 270 19.85 10.91 -6.25
CA MET A 270 19.55 10.94 -7.69
C MET A 270 20.79 11.22 -8.55
N GLU A 271 21.66 12.14 -8.10
CA GLU A 271 22.84 12.51 -8.85
C GLU A 271 23.90 11.38 -8.86
N ALA A 272 24.11 10.73 -7.72
CA ALA A 272 24.99 9.57 -7.64
C ALA A 272 24.45 8.41 -8.50
N ALA A 273 23.12 8.17 -8.49
CA ALA A 273 22.49 7.17 -9.31
C ALA A 273 22.67 7.44 -10.81
N ARG A 274 22.56 8.71 -11.24
CA ARG A 274 22.83 9.14 -12.62
C ARG A 274 24.28 8.87 -13.03
N ARG A 275 25.24 9.24 -12.19
CA ARG A 275 26.67 8.98 -12.43
C ARG A 275 27.02 7.48 -12.49
N ALA A 276 26.27 6.66 -11.76
CA ALA A 276 26.37 5.20 -11.82
C ALA A 276 25.69 4.56 -13.04
N GLY A 277 25.19 5.37 -14.00
CA GLY A 277 24.58 4.89 -15.26
C GLY A 277 23.13 4.43 -15.12
N ILE A 278 22.44 4.73 -14.00
CA ILE A 278 21.01 4.40 -13.85
C ILE A 278 20.18 5.31 -14.75
N PRO A 279 19.26 4.75 -15.57
CA PRO A 279 18.40 5.54 -16.47
C PRO A 279 17.29 6.27 -15.68
N VAL A 280 17.66 7.30 -14.93
CA VAL A 280 16.77 8.02 -13.98
C VAL A 280 15.45 8.44 -14.64
N LYS A 281 15.52 9.01 -15.85
CA LYS A 281 14.33 9.45 -16.59
C LYS A 281 13.31 8.32 -16.78
N ARG A 282 13.78 7.16 -17.28
CA ARG A 282 12.94 6.01 -17.55
C ARG A 282 12.32 5.43 -16.27
N VAL A 283 13.12 5.34 -15.21
CA VAL A 283 12.65 4.82 -13.92
C VAL A 283 11.58 5.72 -13.31
N ARG A 284 11.74 7.05 -13.38
CA ARG A 284 10.73 8.01 -12.92
C ARG A 284 9.41 7.84 -13.67
N VAL A 285 9.45 7.78 -15.01
CA VAL A 285 8.24 7.55 -15.83
C VAL A 285 7.52 6.27 -15.38
N GLN A 286 8.24 5.17 -15.23
CA GLN A 286 7.65 3.88 -14.82
C GLN A 286 7.02 3.96 -13.42
N VAL A 287 7.64 4.66 -12.47
CA VAL A 287 7.09 4.82 -11.12
C VAL A 287 5.81 5.65 -11.13
N PHE A 288 5.76 6.76 -11.89
CA PHE A 288 4.53 7.53 -12.05
C PHE A 288 3.40 6.71 -12.67
N MET A 289 3.70 5.95 -13.73
CA MET A 289 2.72 5.04 -14.34
C MET A 289 2.19 4.00 -13.35
N ILE A 290 3.05 3.39 -12.56
CA ILE A 290 2.64 2.41 -11.52
C ILE A 290 1.74 3.07 -10.49
N ALA A 291 2.11 4.26 -9.98
CA ALA A 291 1.36 4.96 -8.96
C ALA A 291 -0.05 5.34 -9.43
N THR A 292 -0.17 5.89 -10.63
CA THR A 292 -1.47 6.26 -11.21
C THR A 292 -2.28 5.05 -11.67
N THR A 293 -1.64 3.93 -12.03
CA THR A 293 -2.33 2.65 -12.24
C THR A 293 -2.97 2.15 -10.92
N CYS A 294 -2.22 2.21 -9.82
CA CYS A 294 -2.78 1.91 -8.50
C CYS A 294 -3.92 2.86 -8.13
N ALA A 295 -3.80 4.15 -8.48
CA ALA A 295 -4.86 5.13 -8.28
C ALA A 295 -6.13 4.79 -9.09
N ALA A 296 -5.99 4.35 -10.34
CA ALA A 296 -7.12 3.90 -11.15
C ALA A 296 -7.81 2.67 -10.52
N ILE A 297 -7.03 1.68 -10.08
CA ILE A 297 -7.59 0.51 -9.38
C ILE A 297 -8.29 0.93 -8.08
N ALA A 298 -7.70 1.86 -7.31
CA ALA A 298 -8.32 2.43 -6.12
C ALA A 298 -9.68 3.07 -6.44
N GLY A 299 -9.76 3.88 -7.50
CA GLY A 299 -11.00 4.49 -7.94
C GLY A 299 -12.07 3.49 -8.36
N VAL A 300 -11.68 2.43 -9.08
CA VAL A 300 -12.59 1.31 -9.43
C VAL A 300 -13.13 0.63 -8.17
N LEU A 301 -12.27 0.35 -7.18
CA LEU A 301 -12.70 -0.23 -5.90
C LEU A 301 -13.62 0.72 -5.12
N GLY A 302 -13.33 2.03 -5.11
CA GLY A 302 -14.16 3.03 -4.46
C GLY A 302 -15.54 3.14 -5.08
N GLY A 303 -15.62 3.24 -6.42
CA GLY A 303 -16.88 3.26 -7.17
C GLY A 303 -17.69 1.98 -6.99
N SER A 304 -17.04 0.81 -7.05
CA SER A 304 -17.66 -0.48 -6.78
C SER A 304 -18.27 -0.54 -5.37
N ARG A 305 -17.54 -0.08 -4.35
CA ARG A 305 -17.98 -0.11 -2.94
C ARG A 305 -19.20 0.77 -2.69
N LEU A 306 -19.25 1.93 -3.32
CA LEU A 306 -20.36 2.89 -3.16
C LEU A 306 -21.52 2.62 -4.12
N SER A 307 -21.39 1.64 -5.03
CA SER A 307 -22.32 1.39 -6.15
C SER A 307 -22.63 2.67 -6.93
N ALA A 308 -21.69 3.63 -6.92
CA ALA A 308 -21.82 4.90 -7.61
C ALA A 308 -20.47 5.62 -7.72
N VAL A 309 -20.34 6.47 -8.72
CA VAL A 309 -19.22 7.42 -8.83
C VAL A 309 -19.80 8.83 -8.86
N GLY A 310 -19.43 9.64 -7.88
CA GLY A 310 -19.90 11.00 -7.72
C GLY A 310 -18.79 12.04 -7.75
N SER A 311 -19.16 13.31 -7.71
CA SER A 311 -18.24 14.47 -7.76
C SER A 311 -17.23 14.51 -6.61
N GLY A 312 -17.52 13.85 -5.47
CA GLY A 312 -16.61 13.71 -4.34
C GLY A 312 -15.60 12.56 -4.44
N GLN A 313 -15.69 11.73 -5.49
CA GLN A 313 -14.80 10.57 -5.65
C GLN A 313 -13.34 11.04 -5.82
N GLY A 314 -12.43 10.37 -5.12
CA GLY A 314 -11.01 10.75 -5.16
C GLY A 314 -10.70 12.07 -4.43
N GLY A 315 -11.63 12.61 -3.65
CA GLY A 315 -11.49 13.88 -2.94
C GLY A 315 -10.30 13.96 -1.98
N GLY A 316 -9.97 15.17 -1.53
CA GLY A 316 -8.77 15.47 -0.75
C GLY A 316 -8.60 14.65 0.54
N THR A 317 -9.69 14.23 1.17
CA THR A 317 -9.63 13.36 2.37
C THR A 317 -9.06 11.98 2.07
N LEU A 318 -9.40 11.39 0.91
CA LEU A 318 -8.83 10.12 0.48
C LEU A 318 -7.31 10.23 0.27
N LEU A 319 -6.88 11.27 -0.43
CA LEU A 319 -5.46 11.55 -0.66
C LEU A 319 -4.70 11.74 0.66
N LEU A 320 -5.22 12.60 1.55
CA LEU A 320 -4.59 12.88 2.84
C LEU A 320 -4.49 11.64 3.73
N ASN A 321 -5.55 10.84 3.80
CA ASN A 321 -5.55 9.58 4.54
C ASN A 321 -4.56 8.58 3.96
N SER A 322 -4.42 8.52 2.64
CA SER A 322 -3.47 7.62 1.97
C SER A 322 -2.02 8.06 2.20
N ILE A 323 -1.72 9.37 2.16
CA ILE A 323 -0.40 9.91 2.53
C ILE A 323 -0.10 9.61 4.00
N ALA A 324 -1.07 9.89 4.88
CA ALA A 324 -0.95 9.59 6.30
C ALA A 324 -0.67 8.10 6.55
N ALA A 325 -1.38 7.21 5.87
CA ALA A 325 -1.16 5.77 5.95
C ALA A 325 0.28 5.38 5.60
N VAL A 326 0.82 5.94 4.52
CA VAL A 326 2.20 5.65 4.09
C VAL A 326 3.22 6.11 5.13
N VAL A 327 3.02 7.30 5.71
CA VAL A 327 3.93 7.89 6.70
C VAL A 327 3.85 7.15 8.02
N ILE A 328 2.64 6.90 8.54
CA ILE A 328 2.42 6.14 9.78
C ILE A 328 2.96 4.71 9.63
N GLY A 329 2.85 4.12 8.45
CA GLY A 329 3.42 2.83 8.12
C GLY A 329 4.95 2.80 8.10
N GLY A 330 5.64 3.96 8.16
CA GLY A 330 7.09 4.07 8.28
C GLY A 330 7.85 4.26 6.96
N THR A 331 7.18 4.64 5.87
CA THR A 331 7.85 5.02 4.62
C THR A 331 8.36 6.46 4.71
N SER A 332 9.60 6.68 4.27
CA SER A 332 10.23 7.99 4.28
C SER A 332 9.64 8.95 3.25
N LEU A 333 9.26 10.16 3.65
CA LEU A 333 8.89 11.24 2.75
C LEU A 333 10.07 11.78 1.91
N PHE A 334 11.30 11.51 2.33
CA PHE A 334 12.54 12.04 1.71
C PHE A 334 13.19 11.03 0.75
N GLY A 335 12.56 9.90 0.49
CA GLY A 335 13.05 8.89 -0.44
C GLY A 335 14.03 7.87 0.14
N GLY A 336 14.38 6.89 -0.69
CA GLY A 336 15.42 5.88 -0.45
C GLY A 336 15.13 4.84 0.64
N ARG A 337 14.02 4.97 1.39
CA ARG A 337 13.67 4.06 2.51
C ARG A 337 12.17 3.85 2.60
N GLY A 338 11.78 2.63 2.93
CA GLY A 338 10.39 2.25 3.14
C GLY A 338 10.09 0.84 2.64
N HIS A 339 8.84 0.45 2.79
CA HIS A 339 8.38 -0.88 2.46
C HIS A 339 6.95 -0.82 1.91
N ILE A 340 6.62 -1.59 0.85
CA ILE A 340 5.25 -1.58 0.28
C ILE A 340 4.20 -1.95 1.35
N TRP A 341 4.50 -2.90 2.23
CA TRP A 341 3.60 -3.30 3.31
C TRP A 341 3.28 -2.20 4.32
N SER A 342 4.11 -1.15 4.40
CA SER A 342 3.82 0.00 5.26
C SER A 342 2.54 0.71 4.84
N ALA A 343 2.23 0.77 3.53
CA ALA A 343 0.98 1.32 3.03
C ALA A 343 -0.25 0.55 3.54
N VAL A 344 -0.18 -0.78 3.51
CA VAL A 344 -1.28 -1.65 3.97
C VAL A 344 -1.46 -1.52 5.48
N ILE A 345 -0.38 -1.62 6.27
CA ILE A 345 -0.44 -1.51 7.72
C ILE A 345 -0.92 -0.12 8.13
N GLY A 346 -0.39 0.94 7.51
CA GLY A 346 -0.78 2.31 7.82
C GLY A 346 -2.23 2.62 7.46
N SER A 347 -2.74 2.10 6.33
CA SER A 347 -4.16 2.24 5.99
C SER A 347 -5.06 1.50 6.98
N LEU A 348 -4.65 0.33 7.47
CA LEU A 348 -5.38 -0.38 8.52
C LEU A 348 -5.36 0.39 9.85
N ILE A 349 -4.27 1.08 10.19
CA ILE A 349 -4.20 1.95 11.37
C ILE A 349 -5.24 3.07 11.26
N ILE A 350 -5.22 3.84 10.17
CA ILE A 350 -6.16 4.95 9.96
C ILE A 350 -7.59 4.41 9.87
N GLY A 351 -7.79 3.32 9.15
CA GLY A 351 -9.08 2.66 9.03
C GLY A 351 -9.63 2.18 10.36
N SER A 352 -8.78 1.63 11.24
CA SER A 352 -9.19 1.19 12.58
C SER A 352 -9.66 2.36 13.45
N ILE A 353 -8.99 3.50 13.35
CA ILE A 353 -9.40 4.72 14.06
C ILE A 353 -10.74 5.22 13.51
N SER A 354 -10.87 5.34 12.18
CA SER A 354 -12.11 5.79 11.53
C SER A 354 -13.29 4.86 11.84
N ASN A 355 -13.10 3.56 11.68
CA ASN A 355 -14.12 2.54 11.97
C ASN A 355 -14.51 2.54 13.46
N GLY A 356 -13.53 2.67 14.38
CA GLY A 356 -13.82 2.79 15.81
C GLY A 356 -14.68 4.02 16.13
N MET A 357 -14.39 5.16 15.50
CA MET A 357 -15.20 6.37 15.63
C MET A 357 -16.60 6.22 15.02
N ASP A 358 -16.72 5.45 13.93
CA ASP A 358 -18.02 5.12 13.33
C ASP A 358 -18.87 4.26 14.26
N LEU A 359 -18.28 3.25 14.92
CA LEU A 359 -18.97 2.41 15.91
C LEU A 359 -19.41 3.19 17.15
N LEU A 360 -18.77 4.31 17.45
CA LEU A 360 -19.15 5.24 18.52
C LEU A 360 -20.15 6.30 18.02
N ALA A 361 -20.58 6.25 16.78
CA ALA A 361 -21.47 7.22 16.14
C ALA A 361 -20.99 8.68 16.28
N LEU A 362 -19.66 8.90 16.28
CA LEU A 362 -19.10 10.24 16.40
C LEU A 362 -19.40 11.08 15.14
N ALA A 363 -19.72 12.35 15.36
CA ALA A 363 -19.98 13.30 14.29
C ALA A 363 -18.74 13.51 13.39
N SER A 364 -18.96 13.71 12.09
CA SER A 364 -17.89 13.88 11.11
C SER A 364 -16.84 14.94 11.48
N PRO A 365 -17.18 16.12 12.04
CA PRO A 365 -16.18 17.09 12.45
C PRO A 365 -15.17 16.55 13.46
N ILE A 366 -15.62 15.74 14.42
CA ILE A 366 -14.75 15.12 15.44
C ILE A 366 -13.79 14.14 14.76
N LYS A 367 -14.27 13.34 13.79
CA LYS A 367 -13.45 12.39 13.04
C LYS A 367 -12.32 13.09 12.28
N TYR A 368 -12.58 14.23 11.66
CA TYR A 368 -11.55 15.03 10.98
C TYR A 368 -10.50 15.57 11.96
N VAL A 369 -10.91 16.12 13.08
CA VAL A 369 -9.98 16.64 14.11
C VAL A 369 -9.10 15.51 14.66
N VAL A 370 -9.70 14.38 15.04
CA VAL A 370 -8.95 13.22 15.57
C VAL A 370 -7.96 12.69 14.51
N THR A 371 -8.37 12.55 13.26
CA THR A 371 -7.50 12.10 12.16
C THR A 371 -6.32 13.06 11.95
N ALA A 372 -6.57 14.36 11.99
CA ALA A 372 -5.53 15.39 11.88
C ALA A 372 -4.52 15.32 13.02
N LEU A 373 -4.99 15.15 14.28
CA LEU A 373 -4.12 14.99 15.43
C LEU A 373 -3.27 13.71 15.37
N VAL A 374 -3.86 12.60 14.94
CA VAL A 374 -3.13 11.34 14.76
C VAL A 374 -2.05 11.49 13.70
N LEU A 375 -2.37 12.14 12.56
CA LEU A 375 -1.39 12.41 11.51
C LEU A 375 -0.24 13.28 12.02
N LEU A 376 -0.54 14.36 12.73
CA LEU A 376 0.47 15.26 13.30
C LEU A 376 1.37 14.53 14.29
N ALA A 377 0.79 13.73 15.17
CA ALA A 377 1.53 12.92 16.14
C ALA A 377 2.47 11.92 15.45
N ALA A 378 1.99 11.24 14.42
CA ALA A 378 2.78 10.26 13.66
C ALA A 378 3.97 10.89 12.94
N VAL A 379 3.75 12.02 12.24
CA VAL A 379 4.81 12.75 11.54
C VAL A 379 5.83 13.33 12.52
N THR A 380 5.36 13.87 13.65
CA THR A 380 6.26 14.38 14.70
C THR A 380 7.13 13.27 15.28
N PHE A 381 6.54 12.10 15.57
CA PHE A 381 7.28 10.95 16.08
C PHE A 381 8.35 10.47 15.09
N ASP A 382 8.01 10.36 13.80
CA ASP A 382 8.98 10.01 12.74
C ASP A 382 10.12 11.01 12.67
N SER A 383 9.83 12.31 12.67
CA SER A 383 10.82 13.39 12.62
C SER A 383 11.80 13.34 13.82
N VAL A 384 11.26 13.22 15.04
CA VAL A 384 12.07 13.15 16.28
C VAL A 384 12.92 11.88 16.32
N SER A 385 12.37 10.73 15.92
CA SER A 385 13.07 9.46 15.87
C SER A 385 14.29 9.52 14.93
N ARG A 386 14.13 10.17 13.79
CA ARG A 386 15.23 10.35 12.81
C ARG A 386 16.32 11.26 13.30
N SER A 387 15.96 12.39 13.92
CA SER A 387 16.95 13.35 14.44
C SER A 387 17.84 12.71 15.51
N ARG A 388 17.30 11.79 16.31
CA ARG A 388 18.06 11.01 17.29
C ARG A 388 19.01 9.99 16.63
N SER A 389 18.55 9.32 15.57
CA SER A 389 19.38 8.34 14.84
C SER A 389 20.53 9.00 14.06
N ALA A 390 20.34 10.20 13.53
CA ALA A 390 21.39 10.96 12.84
C ALA A 390 22.50 11.44 13.79
N LYS A 391 22.19 11.71 15.07
CA LYS A 391 23.17 12.13 16.09
C LYS A 391 24.01 10.98 16.66
N LEU A 392 23.66 9.73 16.35
CA LEU A 392 24.37 8.52 16.84
C LEU A 392 25.39 7.95 15.84
N ILE A 393 25.53 8.60 14.67
CA ILE A 393 26.55 8.25 13.67
C ILE A 393 27.62 9.35 13.76
N PRO A 394 28.82 9.06 14.33
CA PRO A 394 29.92 10.01 14.42
C PRO A 394 30.49 10.33 13.05
#